data_511446c19aa6ebbcbe84dc057873fb40
#
_entry.id   511446c19aa6ebbcbe84dc057873fb40
#
_cell.length_a   1.000
_cell.length_b   1.000
_cell.length_c   1.000
_cell.angle_alpha   90.00
_cell.angle_beta   90.00
_cell.angle_gamma   90.00
#
_symmetry.space_group_name_H-M   'P 1'
#
loop_
_entity.id
_entity.type
_entity.pdbx_description
1 polymer ?
#
loop_
_entity_poly.entity_id
_entity_poly.type
_entity_poly.pdbx_seq_one_letter_code
_entity_poly.pdbx_strand_id
1 'polypeptide(L)'
;MESNALIWFRKGLRIHDNPALDHARRGSKHLFPVFVLDPRYLDPDPSAFSPGSARSAINRIRFLLDCLSDLDATLRTLGSRLLLLRGDPVPVLCTILKDWNIGKLCYEFDTEPYSLARDKQVKDFASISGIEVFSPVSHTLFNPAVVIEKNGGRPPLTYQSFVKLAGKPPTPLTETYSELPPVGNVEGYELLSVPAIEELGYGDLSQEEFSPFRGGETEALKRLKKALEDKEWVATFEKPKGDPSAFLKPATTVLSPYLKFGCLSSRYFYQCLHNVYKTVGKHTSPPVSLVGQIPWRDDEELFVAWREGRTGYPWIDAIMIQLTKWGWMHHLARHSVACFLTRGDLFIHWEKGRDVFERLLIDSDWAINNGNWLWLSCSSFFYQYNRIYSPISFGKKYDPDGNYIRHFLPVLKDMPKEYIYEPWTAPLSVQKKANCIIGKDYPKRVVVHDTASKECRKAMAEAYALDHLGDNLASKEISNGLRRKLDDQKASRPSCLEQRKIRIK
;
A
#
# COMPACT_ATOMS: atom_id res chain seq x y z
N MET A 1 -39.90 -6.23 -8.74
CA MET A 1 -40.22 -4.81 -8.41
C MET A 1 -38.92 -4.03 -8.46
N GLU A 2 -38.91 -2.86 -9.08
CA GLU A 2 -37.73 -1.96 -9.04
C GLU A 2 -37.49 -1.52 -7.61
N SER A 3 -36.29 -1.74 -7.09
CA SER A 3 -35.88 -1.38 -5.73
C SER A 3 -34.91 -0.20 -5.75
N ASN A 4 -34.75 0.50 -4.64
CA ASN A 4 -33.69 1.47 -4.45
C ASN A 4 -32.37 0.75 -4.23
N ALA A 5 -31.29 1.19 -4.90
CA ALA A 5 -29.95 0.66 -4.71
C ALA A 5 -29.00 1.70 -4.13
N LEU A 6 -28.13 1.28 -3.23
CA LEU A 6 -27.04 2.08 -2.71
C LEU A 6 -25.71 1.50 -3.18
N ILE A 7 -24.89 2.33 -3.84
CA ILE A 7 -23.49 2.05 -4.09
C ILE A 7 -22.64 2.78 -3.05
N TRP A 8 -21.97 2.02 -2.19
CA TRP A 8 -21.07 2.55 -1.18
C TRP A 8 -19.64 2.60 -1.70
N PHE A 9 -19.23 3.78 -2.14
CA PHE A 9 -17.86 4.05 -2.54
C PHE A 9 -16.95 4.15 -1.30
N ARG A 10 -15.76 3.51 -1.38
CA ARG A 10 -14.71 3.54 -0.34
C ARG A 10 -13.33 3.53 -0.98
N LYS A 11 -12.94 2.43 -1.59
CA LYS A 11 -12.02 2.25 -2.71
C LYS A 11 -12.86 2.08 -3.97
N GLY A 12 -12.22 2.00 -5.12
CA GLY A 12 -12.98 1.93 -6.38
C GLY A 12 -13.65 3.24 -6.74
N LEU A 13 -12.97 4.39 -6.48
CA LEU A 13 -13.45 5.73 -6.79
C LEU A 13 -13.38 5.99 -8.30
N ARG A 14 -14.17 5.22 -9.06
CA ARG A 14 -14.21 5.22 -10.52
C ARG A 14 -15.54 4.75 -11.06
N ILE A 15 -15.80 5.12 -12.31
CA ILE A 15 -16.96 4.65 -13.10
C ILE A 15 -16.57 3.49 -14.00
N HIS A 16 -15.39 3.54 -14.68
CA HIS A 16 -14.95 2.46 -15.57
C HIS A 16 -14.67 1.17 -14.78
N ASP A 17 -14.99 0.03 -15.38
CA ASP A 17 -14.75 -1.30 -14.82
C ASP A 17 -15.10 -1.40 -13.32
N ASN A 18 -16.32 -0.96 -12.98
CA ASN A 18 -16.85 -1.01 -11.62
C ASN A 18 -18.05 -1.98 -11.52
N PRO A 19 -17.82 -3.27 -11.21
CA PRO A 19 -18.89 -4.25 -11.13
C PRO A 19 -19.93 -3.97 -10.05
N ALA A 20 -19.54 -3.31 -8.96
CA ALA A 20 -20.47 -2.94 -7.89
C ALA A 20 -21.45 -1.85 -8.37
N LEU A 21 -20.95 -0.83 -9.07
CA LEU A 21 -21.79 0.20 -9.69
C LEU A 21 -22.69 -0.39 -10.78
N ASP A 22 -22.13 -1.25 -11.63
CA ASP A 22 -22.87 -1.90 -12.71
C ASP A 22 -24.05 -2.73 -12.17
N HIS A 23 -23.80 -3.50 -11.10
CA HIS A 23 -24.87 -4.27 -10.45
C HIS A 23 -25.89 -3.35 -9.74
N ALA A 24 -25.43 -2.28 -9.09
CA ALA A 24 -26.29 -1.34 -8.39
C ALA A 24 -27.29 -0.63 -9.32
N ARG A 25 -26.87 -0.23 -10.53
CA ARG A 25 -27.73 0.49 -11.49
C ARG A 25 -28.79 -0.41 -12.14
N ARG A 26 -28.52 -1.71 -12.31
CA ARG A 26 -29.40 -2.61 -13.06
C ARG A 26 -30.71 -2.88 -12.30
N GLY A 27 -31.84 -2.54 -12.93
CA GLY A 27 -33.17 -2.77 -12.37
C GLY A 27 -33.46 -1.97 -11.11
N SER A 28 -32.78 -0.84 -10.91
CA SER A 28 -33.00 0.03 -9.78
C SER A 28 -33.77 1.28 -10.18
N LYS A 29 -34.79 1.64 -9.39
CA LYS A 29 -35.58 2.86 -9.58
C LYS A 29 -34.76 4.10 -9.26
N HIS A 30 -34.06 4.07 -8.14
CA HIS A 30 -33.17 5.13 -7.69
C HIS A 30 -31.81 4.53 -7.31
N LEU A 31 -30.73 5.27 -7.60
CA LEU A 31 -29.38 4.93 -7.22
C LEU A 31 -28.82 5.98 -6.28
N PHE A 32 -28.31 5.53 -5.13
CA PHE A 32 -27.72 6.38 -4.09
C PHE A 32 -26.20 6.15 -4.06
N PRO A 33 -25.39 6.93 -4.81
CA PRO A 33 -23.93 6.87 -4.73
C PRO A 33 -23.45 7.55 -3.44
N VAL A 34 -23.00 6.76 -2.47
CA VAL A 34 -22.64 7.23 -1.12
C VAL A 34 -21.15 7.09 -0.88
N PHE A 35 -20.55 8.11 -0.29
CA PHE A 35 -19.25 8.02 0.39
C PHE A 35 -19.42 8.51 1.83
N VAL A 36 -18.89 7.75 2.80
CA VAL A 36 -18.88 8.14 4.20
C VAL A 36 -17.45 8.57 4.56
N LEU A 37 -17.30 9.85 4.93
CA LEU A 37 -16.05 10.40 5.42
C LEU A 37 -15.83 9.90 6.84
N ASP A 38 -15.06 8.83 6.94
CA ASP A 38 -14.82 8.09 8.18
C ASP A 38 -13.85 8.89 9.08
N PRO A 39 -14.21 9.20 10.33
CA PRO A 39 -13.36 9.88 11.30
C PRO A 39 -11.98 9.25 11.47
N ARG A 40 -11.87 7.94 11.24
CA ARG A 40 -10.61 7.22 11.29
C ARG A 40 -9.51 7.81 10.37
N TYR A 41 -9.89 8.49 9.30
CA TYR A 41 -8.92 9.17 8.41
C TYR A 41 -8.45 10.51 8.96
N LEU A 42 -9.26 11.17 9.78
CA LEU A 42 -9.11 12.57 10.18
C LEU A 42 -8.73 12.74 11.64
N ASP A 43 -9.20 11.84 12.52
CA ASP A 43 -9.01 11.96 13.96
C ASP A 43 -7.57 11.65 14.35
N PRO A 44 -7.04 12.36 15.36
CA PRO A 44 -5.73 12.05 15.93
C PRO A 44 -5.68 10.60 16.41
N ASP A 45 -4.62 9.90 16.07
CA ASP A 45 -4.37 8.54 16.52
C ASP A 45 -3.47 8.57 17.76
N PRO A 46 -3.98 8.24 18.97
CA PRO A 46 -3.19 8.29 20.20
C PRO A 46 -2.05 7.27 20.22
N SER A 47 -2.13 6.22 19.38
CA SER A 47 -1.07 5.22 19.21
C SER A 47 -0.01 5.63 18.20
N ALA A 48 -0.18 6.78 17.52
CA ALA A 48 0.77 7.25 16.52
C ALA A 48 2.08 7.72 17.17
N PHE A 49 3.19 7.59 16.44
CA PHE A 49 4.51 8.08 16.87
C PHE A 49 4.58 9.59 17.08
N SER A 50 3.62 10.33 16.58
CA SER A 50 3.45 11.76 16.84
C SER A 50 2.07 11.97 17.45
N PRO A 51 1.93 11.93 18.79
CA PRO A 51 0.66 12.16 19.47
C PRO A 51 0.04 13.50 19.05
N GLY A 52 -1.26 13.51 18.77
CA GLY A 52 -1.98 14.67 18.29
C GLY A 52 -1.92 14.91 16.77
N SER A 53 -1.17 14.12 16.02
CA SER A 53 -1.20 14.16 14.56
C SER A 53 -2.45 13.44 14.03
N ALA A 54 -3.03 13.94 12.95
CA ALA A 54 -4.08 13.22 12.25
C ALA A 54 -3.55 11.88 11.73
N ARG A 55 -4.40 10.83 11.72
CA ARG A 55 -4.02 9.49 11.29
C ARG A 55 -3.50 9.45 9.84
N SER A 56 -4.12 10.22 8.95
CA SER A 56 -3.70 10.36 7.56
C SER A 56 -2.99 11.68 7.33
N ALA A 57 -1.87 11.66 6.62
CA ALA A 57 -1.16 12.87 6.24
C ALA A 57 -1.97 13.70 5.23
N ILE A 58 -1.73 15.01 5.22
CA ILE A 58 -2.43 15.99 4.41
C ILE A 58 -2.45 15.66 2.91
N ASN A 59 -1.33 15.21 2.33
CA ASN A 59 -1.26 14.85 0.91
C ASN A 59 -2.18 13.68 0.57
N ARG A 60 -2.37 12.73 1.49
CA ARG A 60 -3.28 11.60 1.32
C ARG A 60 -4.74 12.06 1.34
N ILE A 61 -5.10 12.95 2.25
CA ILE A 61 -6.46 13.50 2.32
C ILE A 61 -6.75 14.39 1.11
N ARG A 62 -5.82 15.27 0.69
CA ARG A 62 -5.99 16.07 -0.53
C ARG A 62 -6.22 15.19 -1.76
N PHE A 63 -5.43 14.14 -1.91
CA PHE A 63 -5.61 13.20 -3.02
C PHE A 63 -6.99 12.52 -2.96
N LEU A 64 -7.48 12.15 -1.76
CA LEU A 64 -8.83 11.64 -1.58
C LEU A 64 -9.90 12.66 -1.98
N LEU A 65 -9.78 13.91 -1.53
CA LEU A 65 -10.74 14.98 -1.87
C LEU A 65 -10.77 15.27 -3.37
N ASP A 66 -9.60 15.28 -4.03
CA ASP A 66 -9.52 15.36 -5.50
C ASP A 66 -10.28 14.20 -6.16
N CYS A 67 -10.13 12.95 -5.63
CA CYS A 67 -10.84 11.77 -6.15
C CYS A 67 -12.35 11.88 -6.00
N LEU A 68 -12.82 12.38 -4.85
CA LEU A 68 -14.26 12.56 -4.58
C LEU A 68 -14.85 13.65 -5.47
N SER A 69 -14.14 14.75 -5.68
CA SER A 69 -14.55 15.85 -6.58
C SER A 69 -14.66 15.39 -8.02
N ASP A 70 -13.68 14.63 -8.52
CA ASP A 70 -13.69 14.07 -9.88
C ASP A 70 -14.82 13.04 -10.06
N LEU A 71 -15.05 12.18 -9.06
CA LEU A 71 -16.14 11.22 -9.07
C LEU A 71 -17.50 11.91 -9.07
N ASP A 72 -17.73 12.93 -8.23
CA ASP A 72 -18.98 13.69 -8.21
C ASP A 72 -19.22 14.40 -9.53
N ALA A 73 -18.18 15.03 -10.10
CA ALA A 73 -18.27 15.67 -11.41
C ALA A 73 -18.68 14.66 -12.49
N THR A 74 -18.08 13.48 -12.52
CA THR A 74 -18.42 12.42 -13.47
C THR A 74 -19.84 11.89 -13.26
N LEU A 75 -20.26 11.63 -12.01
CA LEU A 75 -21.63 11.21 -11.70
C LEU A 75 -22.67 12.24 -12.15
N ARG A 76 -22.38 13.53 -12.03
CA ARG A 76 -23.27 14.61 -12.49
C ARG A 76 -23.46 14.60 -14.01
N THR A 77 -22.42 14.28 -14.78
CA THR A 77 -22.58 14.13 -16.24
C THR A 77 -23.47 12.95 -16.63
N LEU A 78 -23.67 11.99 -15.72
CA LEU A 78 -24.51 10.82 -15.90
C LEU A 78 -25.91 10.96 -15.26
N GLY A 79 -26.31 12.16 -14.85
CA GLY A 79 -27.62 12.45 -14.26
C GLY A 79 -27.75 12.06 -12.77
N SER A 80 -26.63 11.78 -12.10
CA SER A 80 -26.58 11.43 -10.67
C SER A 80 -25.69 12.38 -9.87
N ARG A 81 -25.32 12.08 -8.63
CA ARG A 81 -24.37 12.84 -7.82
C ARG A 81 -23.81 12.00 -6.69
N LEU A 82 -22.66 12.36 -6.15
CA LEU A 82 -22.13 11.76 -4.95
C LEU A 82 -22.83 12.31 -3.70
N LEU A 83 -23.26 11.42 -2.82
CA LEU A 83 -23.86 11.74 -1.51
C LEU A 83 -22.77 11.57 -0.45
N LEU A 84 -22.19 12.67 -0.01
CA LEU A 84 -21.12 12.68 0.99
C LEU A 84 -21.70 12.85 2.38
N LEU A 85 -21.45 11.88 3.25
CA LEU A 85 -21.83 11.85 4.65
C LEU A 85 -20.58 11.82 5.53
N ARG A 86 -20.69 12.23 6.80
CA ARG A 86 -19.59 12.18 7.78
C ARG A 86 -20.01 11.39 9.00
N GLY A 87 -19.12 10.54 9.52
CA GLY A 87 -19.35 9.77 10.74
C GLY A 87 -18.80 8.34 10.65
N ASP A 88 -19.01 7.55 11.71
CA ASP A 88 -18.70 6.13 11.69
C ASP A 88 -19.54 5.44 10.60
N PRO A 89 -18.91 4.77 9.63
CA PRO A 89 -19.65 4.16 8.52
C PRO A 89 -20.71 3.16 8.92
N VAL A 90 -20.54 2.41 10.03
CA VAL A 90 -21.50 1.37 10.41
C VAL A 90 -22.84 1.98 10.82
N PRO A 91 -22.94 2.83 11.85
CA PRO A 91 -24.23 3.44 12.21
C PRO A 91 -24.81 4.30 11.09
N VAL A 92 -23.99 5.08 10.37
CA VAL A 92 -24.44 5.92 9.25
C VAL A 92 -25.12 5.06 8.19
N LEU A 93 -24.48 3.99 7.72
CA LEU A 93 -25.05 3.12 6.70
C LEU A 93 -26.28 2.38 7.20
N CYS A 94 -26.26 1.83 8.42
CA CYS A 94 -27.44 1.14 8.98
C CYS A 94 -28.67 2.06 9.04
N THR A 95 -28.48 3.34 9.30
CA THR A 95 -29.56 4.34 9.32
C THR A 95 -30.08 4.61 7.91
N ILE A 96 -29.22 5.00 6.96
CA ILE A 96 -29.67 5.35 5.60
C ILE A 96 -30.21 4.16 4.80
N LEU A 97 -29.74 2.94 5.08
CA LEU A 97 -30.30 1.74 4.44
C LEU A 97 -31.78 1.57 4.76
N LYS A 98 -32.21 1.90 5.98
CA LYS A 98 -33.63 1.90 6.38
C LYS A 98 -34.36 3.11 5.84
N ASP A 99 -33.87 4.31 6.12
CA ASP A 99 -34.59 5.55 5.88
C ASP A 99 -34.79 5.83 4.39
N TRP A 100 -33.84 5.42 3.53
CA TRP A 100 -33.98 5.54 2.07
C TRP A 100 -34.60 4.30 1.42
N ASN A 101 -35.11 3.36 2.24
CA ASN A 101 -35.76 2.13 1.79
C ASN A 101 -34.91 1.38 0.73
N ILE A 102 -33.65 1.12 1.07
CA ILE A 102 -32.70 0.46 0.19
C ILE A 102 -32.97 -1.04 0.14
N GLY A 103 -33.19 -1.57 -1.06
CA GLY A 103 -33.35 -3.01 -1.28
C GLY A 103 -32.06 -3.71 -1.73
N LYS A 104 -31.08 -2.94 -2.21
CA LYS A 104 -29.80 -3.49 -2.73
C LYS A 104 -28.64 -2.62 -2.26
N LEU A 105 -27.67 -3.25 -1.58
CA LEU A 105 -26.41 -2.63 -1.15
C LEU A 105 -25.24 -3.19 -1.97
N CYS A 106 -24.52 -2.32 -2.68
CA CYS A 106 -23.37 -2.70 -3.49
C CYS A 106 -22.11 -1.98 -3.04
N TYR A 107 -20.98 -2.69 -2.97
CA TYR A 107 -19.68 -2.10 -2.67
C TYR A 107 -18.54 -3.03 -3.08
N GLU A 108 -17.36 -2.49 -3.40
CA GLU A 108 -16.18 -3.28 -3.76
C GLU A 108 -15.61 -4.00 -2.53
N PHE A 109 -15.31 -5.30 -2.63
CA PHE A 109 -14.70 -6.09 -1.54
C PHE A 109 -13.29 -5.57 -1.20
N ASP A 110 -12.97 -5.52 0.08
CA ASP A 110 -11.68 -5.09 0.60
C ASP A 110 -11.02 -6.19 1.44
N THR A 111 -9.70 -6.22 1.50
CA THR A 111 -8.90 -7.21 2.25
C THR A 111 -8.29 -6.65 3.53
N GLU A 112 -8.39 -5.34 3.78
CA GLU A 112 -7.85 -4.72 5.00
C GLU A 112 -8.62 -5.19 6.24
N PRO A 113 -7.95 -5.56 7.35
CA PRO A 113 -8.62 -6.07 8.56
C PRO A 113 -9.72 -5.16 9.09
N TYR A 114 -9.47 -3.84 9.12
CA TYR A 114 -10.49 -2.86 9.50
C TYR A 114 -11.71 -2.90 8.58
N SER A 115 -11.48 -2.91 7.28
CA SER A 115 -12.55 -2.97 6.28
C SER A 115 -13.37 -4.26 6.43
N LEU A 116 -12.72 -5.40 6.63
CA LEU A 116 -13.40 -6.69 6.83
C LEU A 116 -14.30 -6.67 8.08
N ALA A 117 -13.81 -6.13 9.21
CA ALA A 117 -14.58 -6.05 10.44
C ALA A 117 -15.78 -5.10 10.32
N ARG A 118 -15.60 -3.93 9.70
CA ARG A 118 -16.64 -2.93 9.43
C ARG A 118 -17.68 -3.50 8.45
N ASP A 119 -17.23 -4.05 7.33
CA ASP A 119 -18.10 -4.58 6.27
C ASP A 119 -18.93 -5.75 6.77
N LYS A 120 -18.39 -6.58 7.67
CA LYS A 120 -19.14 -7.67 8.30
C LYS A 120 -20.34 -7.12 9.07
N GLN A 121 -20.17 -6.07 9.88
CA GLN A 121 -21.26 -5.47 10.67
C GLN A 121 -22.37 -4.91 9.75
N VAL A 122 -21.99 -4.18 8.69
CA VAL A 122 -22.96 -3.64 7.71
C VAL A 122 -23.69 -4.76 6.97
N LYS A 123 -22.98 -5.82 6.58
CA LYS A 123 -23.55 -6.98 5.90
C LYS A 123 -24.49 -7.76 6.78
N ASP A 124 -24.13 -7.99 8.05
CA ASP A 124 -24.98 -8.68 9.03
C ASP A 124 -26.31 -7.90 9.22
N PHE A 125 -26.23 -6.57 9.36
CA PHE A 125 -27.40 -5.70 9.43
C PHE A 125 -28.27 -5.77 8.17
N ALA A 126 -27.67 -5.65 6.98
CA ALA A 126 -28.38 -5.71 5.69
C ALA A 126 -29.10 -7.07 5.53
N SER A 127 -28.44 -8.17 5.91
CA SER A 127 -29.02 -9.51 5.84
C SER A 127 -30.25 -9.67 6.76
N ILE A 128 -30.19 -9.15 7.99
CA ILE A 128 -31.32 -9.17 8.93
C ILE A 128 -32.47 -8.29 8.40
N SER A 129 -32.15 -7.20 7.69
CA SER A 129 -33.14 -6.28 7.10
C SER A 129 -33.67 -6.73 5.74
N GLY A 130 -33.29 -7.91 5.23
CA GLY A 130 -33.74 -8.42 3.94
C GLY A 130 -33.17 -7.65 2.73
N ILE A 131 -32.07 -6.95 2.89
CA ILE A 131 -31.40 -6.17 1.83
C ILE A 131 -30.41 -7.08 1.09
N GLU A 132 -30.50 -7.10 -0.24
CA GLU A 132 -29.52 -7.79 -1.11
C GLU A 132 -28.15 -7.13 -0.96
N VAL A 133 -27.10 -7.94 -0.73
CA VAL A 133 -25.71 -7.44 -0.66
C VAL A 133 -24.89 -8.01 -1.80
N PHE A 134 -24.33 -7.13 -2.64
CA PHE A 134 -23.39 -7.48 -3.69
C PHE A 134 -22.03 -6.83 -3.46
N SER A 135 -21.02 -7.67 -3.18
CA SER A 135 -19.66 -7.20 -2.88
C SER A 135 -18.62 -7.95 -3.74
N PRO A 136 -18.39 -7.51 -4.99
CA PRO A 136 -17.46 -8.15 -5.90
C PRO A 136 -16.01 -7.81 -5.55
N VAL A 137 -15.09 -8.76 -5.85
CA VAL A 137 -13.65 -8.51 -5.82
C VAL A 137 -13.25 -7.85 -7.12
N SER A 138 -12.94 -6.56 -7.09
CA SER A 138 -12.57 -5.76 -8.27
C SER A 138 -11.42 -4.78 -8.02
N HIS A 139 -10.98 -4.61 -6.77
CA HIS A 139 -9.82 -3.81 -6.42
C HIS A 139 -8.50 -4.51 -6.79
N THR A 140 -8.41 -5.82 -6.54
CA THR A 140 -7.26 -6.66 -6.88
C THR A 140 -7.41 -7.29 -8.26
N LEU A 141 -6.29 -7.56 -8.93
CA LEU A 141 -6.26 -8.20 -10.26
C LEU A 141 -6.85 -9.61 -10.24
N PHE A 142 -6.63 -10.35 -9.14
CA PHE A 142 -7.16 -11.70 -8.91
C PHE A 142 -7.96 -11.74 -7.61
N ASN A 143 -8.91 -12.66 -7.52
CA ASN A 143 -9.63 -12.90 -6.26
C ASN A 143 -8.73 -13.67 -5.29
N PRO A 144 -8.33 -13.09 -4.13
CA PRO A 144 -7.45 -13.74 -3.17
C PRO A 144 -8.01 -15.05 -2.62
N ALA A 145 -9.32 -15.11 -2.37
CA ALA A 145 -9.97 -16.33 -1.84
C ALA A 145 -9.86 -17.50 -2.81
N VAL A 146 -10.06 -17.27 -4.11
CA VAL A 146 -9.92 -18.30 -5.15
C VAL A 146 -8.49 -18.79 -5.25
N VAL A 147 -7.49 -17.90 -5.11
CA VAL A 147 -6.07 -18.30 -5.14
C VAL A 147 -5.71 -19.14 -3.91
N ILE A 148 -6.20 -18.76 -2.74
CA ILE A 148 -6.00 -19.50 -1.48
C ILE A 148 -6.68 -20.87 -1.55
N GLU A 149 -7.92 -20.94 -2.03
CA GLU A 149 -8.65 -22.20 -2.21
C GLU A 149 -7.90 -23.17 -3.13
N LYS A 150 -7.45 -22.70 -4.29
CA LYS A 150 -6.63 -23.48 -5.23
C LYS A 150 -5.32 -23.99 -4.63
N ASN A 151 -4.83 -23.36 -3.57
CA ASN A 151 -3.62 -23.75 -2.84
C ASN A 151 -3.94 -24.54 -1.56
N GLY A 152 -5.09 -25.17 -1.48
CA GLY A 152 -5.48 -26.01 -0.32
C GLY A 152 -5.74 -25.22 0.96
N GLY A 153 -6.30 -24.03 0.85
CA GLY A 153 -6.68 -23.16 1.97
C GLY A 153 -5.52 -22.33 2.55
N ARG A 154 -4.37 -22.28 1.89
CA ARG A 154 -3.19 -21.53 2.34
C ARG A 154 -2.75 -20.51 1.26
N PRO A 155 -2.27 -19.32 1.63
CA PRO A 155 -1.72 -18.41 0.66
C PRO A 155 -0.47 -19.01 -0.02
N PRO A 156 -0.27 -18.78 -1.34
CA PRO A 156 0.96 -19.18 -2.01
C PRO A 156 2.12 -18.36 -1.50
N LEU A 157 3.19 -19.03 -1.10
CA LEU A 157 4.36 -18.38 -0.48
C LEU A 157 5.41 -17.92 -1.50
N THR A 158 5.26 -18.22 -2.79
CA THR A 158 6.19 -17.79 -3.84
C THR A 158 5.47 -17.12 -5.00
N TYR A 159 6.12 -16.14 -5.64
CA TYR A 159 5.59 -15.51 -6.85
C TYR A 159 5.29 -16.53 -7.96
N GLN A 160 6.15 -17.51 -8.16
CA GLN A 160 5.94 -18.58 -9.15
C GLN A 160 4.72 -19.44 -8.83
N SER A 161 4.57 -19.83 -7.56
CA SER A 161 3.37 -20.55 -7.09
C SER A 161 2.13 -19.70 -7.27
N PHE A 162 2.17 -18.41 -6.90
CA PHE A 162 1.07 -17.49 -7.10
C PHE A 162 0.67 -17.38 -8.58
N VAL A 163 1.61 -17.14 -9.49
CA VAL A 163 1.33 -17.01 -10.93
C VAL A 163 0.71 -18.28 -11.50
N LYS A 164 1.22 -19.46 -11.10
CA LYS A 164 0.67 -20.75 -11.53
C LYS A 164 -0.78 -20.95 -11.09
N LEU A 165 -1.12 -20.55 -9.86
CA LEU A 165 -2.46 -20.68 -9.28
C LEU A 165 -3.43 -19.60 -9.77
N ALA A 166 -2.96 -18.38 -9.93
CA ALA A 166 -3.78 -17.23 -10.31
C ALA A 166 -4.33 -17.34 -11.74
N GLY A 167 -3.54 -17.85 -12.69
CA GLY A 167 -3.95 -18.04 -14.08
C GLY A 167 -4.12 -16.72 -14.83
N LYS A 168 -5.17 -16.60 -15.66
CA LYS A 168 -5.48 -15.37 -16.38
C LYS A 168 -6.36 -14.45 -15.53
N PRO A 169 -6.07 -13.14 -15.52
CA PRO A 169 -6.96 -12.17 -14.86
C PRO A 169 -8.34 -12.10 -15.52
N PRO A 170 -9.39 -11.76 -14.76
CA PRO A 170 -10.70 -11.47 -15.34
C PRO A 170 -10.63 -10.30 -16.33
N THR A 171 -11.42 -10.38 -17.39
CA THR A 171 -11.57 -9.28 -18.35
C THR A 171 -12.27 -8.10 -17.69
N PRO A 172 -11.80 -6.86 -17.86
CA PRO A 172 -12.50 -5.68 -17.35
C PRO A 172 -13.83 -5.47 -18.05
N LEU A 173 -14.77 -4.83 -17.37
CA LEU A 173 -16.01 -4.37 -17.98
C LEU A 173 -15.68 -3.24 -18.97
N THR A 174 -16.20 -3.37 -20.19
CA THR A 174 -16.02 -2.37 -21.27
C THR A 174 -17.24 -1.50 -21.47
N GLU A 175 -18.30 -1.73 -20.69
CA GLU A 175 -19.55 -1.00 -20.78
C GLU A 175 -19.35 0.46 -20.36
N THR A 176 -19.80 1.39 -21.19
CA THR A 176 -19.86 2.82 -20.91
C THR A 176 -21.29 3.21 -20.60
N TYR A 177 -21.49 4.06 -19.60
CA TYR A 177 -22.83 4.52 -19.22
C TYR A 177 -23.13 5.86 -19.89
N SER A 178 -24.31 5.97 -20.53
CA SER A 178 -24.84 7.25 -21.00
C SER A 178 -25.62 7.97 -19.90
N GLU A 179 -26.24 7.21 -18.98
CA GLU A 179 -27.04 7.72 -17.88
C GLU A 179 -27.07 6.70 -16.74
N LEU A 180 -27.26 7.19 -15.51
CA LEU A 180 -27.49 6.40 -14.31
C LEU A 180 -28.89 6.67 -13.75
N PRO A 181 -29.49 5.73 -12.99
CA PRO A 181 -30.76 6.00 -12.29
C PRO A 181 -30.63 7.24 -11.41
N PRO A 182 -31.67 8.09 -11.34
CA PRO A 182 -31.65 9.31 -10.55
C PRO A 182 -31.51 9.01 -9.05
N VAL A 183 -30.95 9.95 -8.31
CA VAL A 183 -30.96 9.88 -6.84
C VAL A 183 -32.38 10.04 -6.32
N GLY A 184 -32.77 9.19 -5.37
CA GLY A 184 -34.07 9.30 -4.71
C GLY A 184 -34.13 10.43 -3.66
N ASN A 185 -35.24 10.46 -2.89
CA ASN A 185 -35.39 11.45 -1.82
C ASN A 185 -34.35 11.24 -0.70
N VAL A 186 -33.68 12.33 -0.34
CA VAL A 186 -32.65 12.41 0.73
C VAL A 186 -32.96 13.56 1.72
N GLU A 187 -34.21 14.01 1.78
CA GLU A 187 -34.64 15.03 2.74
C GLU A 187 -34.34 14.61 4.19
N GLY A 188 -33.99 15.58 5.02
CA GLY A 188 -33.61 15.35 6.41
C GLY A 188 -32.16 14.93 6.64
N TYR A 189 -31.37 14.78 5.57
CA TYR A 189 -29.94 14.49 5.68
C TYR A 189 -29.10 15.69 5.31
N GLU A 190 -28.15 16.03 6.18
CA GLU A 190 -27.09 17.00 5.86
C GLU A 190 -26.07 16.34 4.93
N LEU A 191 -26.21 16.63 3.64
CA LEU A 191 -25.28 16.17 2.63
C LEU A 191 -24.17 17.20 2.44
N LEU A 192 -22.94 16.76 2.65
CA LEU A 192 -21.79 17.62 2.48
C LEU A 192 -21.46 17.79 0.98
N SER A 193 -21.04 18.98 0.59
CA SER A 193 -20.16 19.13 -0.59
C SER A 193 -18.81 18.50 -0.25
N VAL A 194 -17.96 18.21 -1.26
CA VAL A 194 -16.60 17.80 -0.96
C VAL A 194 -15.90 18.93 -0.22
N PRO A 195 -15.50 18.73 1.06
CA PRO A 195 -14.99 19.80 1.90
C PRO A 195 -13.62 20.31 1.42
N ALA A 196 -13.32 21.54 1.72
CA ALA A 196 -11.96 22.04 1.64
C ALA A 196 -11.08 21.36 2.70
N ILE A 197 -9.78 21.31 2.46
CA ILE A 197 -8.85 20.61 3.36
C ILE A 197 -8.78 21.29 4.73
N GLU A 198 -8.97 22.60 4.77
CA GLU A 198 -9.00 23.45 5.96
C GLU A 198 -10.20 23.12 6.86
N GLU A 199 -11.35 22.78 6.27
CA GLU A 199 -12.58 22.40 6.98
C GLU A 199 -12.42 21.06 7.73
N LEU A 200 -11.40 20.28 7.34
CA LEU A 200 -11.05 19.02 7.99
C LEU A 200 -10.01 19.18 9.10
N GLY A 201 -9.66 20.43 9.47
CA GLY A 201 -8.76 20.73 10.57
C GLY A 201 -7.27 20.69 10.22
N TYR A 202 -6.91 20.60 8.94
CA TYR A 202 -5.54 20.84 8.48
C TYR A 202 -5.34 22.35 8.34
N GLY A 203 -4.35 22.93 9.05
CA GLY A 203 -4.16 24.38 9.17
C GLY A 203 -3.88 25.13 7.86
N ASP A 204 -3.55 26.41 7.95
CA ASP A 204 -3.22 27.26 6.79
C ASP A 204 -1.99 26.72 6.05
N LEU A 205 -2.20 26.37 4.80
CA LEU A 205 -1.25 25.69 3.94
C LEU A 205 -0.76 26.55 2.79
N SER A 206 -1.02 27.85 2.87
CA SER A 206 -0.74 28.82 1.80
C SER A 206 0.75 28.88 1.37
N GLN A 207 1.66 28.38 2.19
CA GLN A 207 3.10 28.39 1.97
C GLN A 207 3.75 27.01 1.80
N GLU A 208 2.98 25.92 1.83
CA GLU A 208 3.54 24.57 1.72
C GLU A 208 3.69 24.12 0.26
N GLU A 209 4.82 23.47 -0.04
CA GLU A 209 5.02 22.75 -1.30
C GLU A 209 4.25 21.42 -1.25
N PHE A 210 3.23 21.30 -2.09
CA PHE A 210 2.39 20.12 -2.12
C PHE A 210 2.80 19.11 -3.18
N SER A 211 2.30 17.87 -2.99
CA SER A 211 2.39 16.82 -4.00
C SER A 211 1.92 17.32 -5.38
N PRO A 212 2.71 17.14 -6.44
CA PRO A 212 2.30 17.51 -7.81
C PRO A 212 1.26 16.53 -8.38
N PHE A 213 0.88 15.50 -7.64
CA PHE A 213 -0.03 14.45 -8.10
C PHE A 213 -1.46 14.77 -7.66
N ARG A 214 -2.34 14.98 -8.65
CA ARG A 214 -3.78 15.18 -8.43
C ARG A 214 -4.50 13.84 -8.41
N GLY A 215 -5.54 13.70 -7.56
CA GLY A 215 -6.42 12.53 -7.52
C GLY A 215 -7.44 12.52 -8.66
N GLY A 216 -8.17 11.41 -8.79
CA GLY A 216 -9.31 11.25 -9.69
C GLY A 216 -9.10 10.25 -10.83
N GLU A 217 -10.21 9.70 -11.33
CA GLU A 217 -10.26 8.77 -12.45
C GLU A 217 -9.80 9.43 -13.76
N THR A 218 -10.22 10.67 -13.99
CA THR A 218 -9.86 11.45 -15.18
C THR A 218 -8.35 11.60 -15.31
N GLU A 219 -7.67 11.97 -14.25
CA GLU A 219 -6.22 12.10 -14.25
C GLU A 219 -5.53 10.73 -14.34
N ALA A 220 -6.09 9.69 -13.71
CA ALA A 220 -5.58 8.32 -13.79
C ALA A 220 -5.56 7.79 -15.23
N LEU A 221 -6.67 7.95 -15.95
CA LEU A 221 -6.81 7.51 -17.35
C LEU A 221 -5.92 8.31 -18.29
N LYS A 222 -5.81 9.63 -18.07
CA LYS A 222 -4.89 10.51 -18.82
C LYS A 222 -3.44 10.08 -18.64
N ARG A 223 -3.00 9.80 -17.40
CA ARG A 223 -1.64 9.31 -17.11
C ARG A 223 -1.38 7.94 -17.69
N LEU A 224 -2.34 7.02 -17.58
CA LEU A 224 -2.25 5.71 -18.19
C LEU A 224 -2.09 5.82 -19.71
N LYS A 225 -2.94 6.60 -20.38
CA LYS A 225 -2.85 6.82 -21.83
C LYS A 225 -1.48 7.34 -22.23
N LYS A 226 -0.99 8.40 -21.56
CA LYS A 226 0.33 8.97 -21.81
C LYS A 226 1.47 7.98 -21.60
N ALA A 227 1.42 7.17 -20.53
CA ALA A 227 2.44 6.16 -20.27
C ALA A 227 2.48 5.05 -21.33
N LEU A 228 1.34 4.74 -21.97
CA LEU A 228 1.22 3.70 -22.99
C LEU A 228 1.55 4.20 -24.42
N GLU A 229 1.71 5.51 -24.63
CA GLU A 229 2.14 6.08 -25.92
C GLU A 229 3.55 5.60 -26.28
N ASP A 230 4.46 5.51 -25.31
CA ASP A 230 5.79 4.96 -25.50
C ASP A 230 5.78 3.44 -25.31
N LYS A 231 5.45 2.72 -26.37
CA LYS A 231 5.33 1.25 -26.36
C LYS A 231 6.66 0.56 -26.12
N GLU A 232 7.78 1.14 -26.58
CA GLU A 232 9.11 0.59 -26.40
C GLU A 232 9.54 0.69 -24.93
N TRP A 233 9.31 1.84 -24.30
CA TRP A 233 9.53 2.02 -22.87
C TRP A 233 8.71 1.04 -22.04
N VAL A 234 7.41 0.87 -22.35
CA VAL A 234 6.52 -0.10 -21.65
C VAL A 234 7.06 -1.52 -21.77
N ALA A 235 7.52 -1.92 -22.96
CA ALA A 235 8.02 -3.27 -23.21
C ALA A 235 9.38 -3.55 -22.54
N THR A 236 10.25 -2.56 -22.46
CA THR A 236 11.61 -2.67 -21.90
C THR A 236 11.71 -2.27 -20.44
N PHE A 237 10.61 -1.80 -19.82
CA PHE A 237 10.60 -1.34 -18.44
C PHE A 237 11.07 -2.41 -17.45
N GLU A 238 12.06 -2.07 -16.63
CA GLU A 238 12.55 -2.91 -15.53
C GLU A 238 12.65 -2.09 -14.23
N LYS A 239 11.93 -2.46 -13.18
CA LYS A 239 11.93 -1.78 -11.87
C LYS A 239 13.34 -1.44 -11.33
N PRO A 240 14.35 -2.34 -11.36
CA PRO A 240 15.66 -2.02 -10.84
C PRO A 240 16.44 -0.97 -11.62
N LYS A 241 16.01 -0.64 -12.83
CA LYS A 241 16.69 0.32 -13.72
C LYS A 241 16.13 1.73 -13.67
N GLY A 242 15.06 1.95 -12.87
CA GLY A 242 14.49 3.29 -12.68
C GLY A 242 15.44 4.22 -11.92
N ASP A 243 15.37 5.51 -12.21
CA ASP A 243 16.14 6.56 -11.54
C ASP A 243 15.31 7.13 -10.36
N PRO A 244 15.74 6.93 -9.09
CA PRO A 244 15.03 7.44 -7.93
C PRO A 244 15.17 8.97 -7.75
N SER A 245 16.15 9.61 -8.39
CA SER A 245 16.37 11.06 -8.33
C SER A 245 15.56 11.85 -9.36
N ALA A 246 14.90 11.18 -10.31
CA ALA A 246 14.05 11.79 -11.34
C ALA A 246 12.68 12.23 -10.77
N PHE A 247 12.67 13.14 -9.79
CA PHE A 247 11.46 13.53 -9.05
C PHE A 247 10.50 14.41 -9.85
N LEU A 248 11.01 15.32 -10.71
CA LEU A 248 10.19 16.18 -11.59
C LEU A 248 9.57 15.40 -12.76
N LYS A 249 10.28 14.40 -13.28
CA LYS A 249 9.81 13.51 -14.34
C LYS A 249 10.11 12.06 -13.93
N PRO A 250 9.29 11.46 -13.04
CA PRO A 250 9.56 10.14 -12.53
C PRO A 250 9.71 9.09 -13.64
N ALA A 251 10.74 8.25 -13.53
CA ALA A 251 11.00 7.14 -14.45
C ALA A 251 10.03 5.96 -14.26
N THR A 252 8.81 6.24 -13.80
CA THR A 252 7.71 5.27 -13.58
C THR A 252 6.40 5.89 -14.01
N THR A 253 5.34 5.07 -14.10
CA THR A 253 3.99 5.55 -14.46
C THR A 253 3.36 6.47 -13.40
N VAL A 254 3.79 6.39 -12.13
CA VAL A 254 3.16 7.04 -10.97
C VAL A 254 1.65 6.73 -10.89
N LEU A 255 1.26 5.49 -11.18
CA LEU A 255 -0.14 5.05 -11.11
C LEU A 255 -0.50 4.40 -9.77
N SER A 256 0.47 4.20 -8.87
CA SER A 256 0.24 3.57 -7.56
C SER A 256 -0.82 4.28 -6.71
N PRO A 257 -0.88 5.63 -6.60
CA PRO A 257 -1.94 6.30 -5.85
C PRO A 257 -3.33 6.02 -6.42
N TYR A 258 -3.46 6.03 -7.75
CA TYR A 258 -4.73 5.80 -8.44
C TYR A 258 -5.23 4.36 -8.30
N LEU A 259 -4.30 3.39 -8.30
CA LEU A 259 -4.61 1.99 -8.00
C LEU A 259 -5.03 1.81 -6.53
N LYS A 260 -4.38 2.51 -5.58
CA LYS A 260 -4.71 2.46 -4.14
C LYS A 260 -6.11 2.98 -3.86
N PHE A 261 -6.49 4.13 -4.40
CA PHE A 261 -7.83 4.70 -4.25
C PHE A 261 -8.86 4.08 -5.22
N GLY A 262 -8.39 3.22 -6.11
CA GLY A 262 -9.23 2.55 -7.11
C GLY A 262 -9.81 3.48 -8.17
N CYS A 263 -9.20 4.65 -8.38
CA CYS A 263 -9.48 5.54 -9.51
C CYS A 263 -9.04 4.94 -10.85
N LEU A 264 -8.14 3.94 -10.80
CA LEU A 264 -7.75 3.11 -11.93
C LEU A 264 -8.01 1.65 -11.60
N SER A 265 -8.75 0.95 -12.46
CA SER A 265 -8.92 -0.48 -12.33
C SER A 265 -7.62 -1.24 -12.64
N SER A 266 -7.23 -2.15 -11.73
CA SER A 266 -6.07 -3.04 -11.93
C SER A 266 -6.26 -3.97 -13.14
N ARG A 267 -7.50 -4.41 -13.42
CA ARG A 267 -7.84 -5.26 -14.56
C ARG A 267 -7.75 -4.48 -15.88
N TYR A 268 -8.29 -3.25 -15.91
CA TYR A 268 -8.20 -2.37 -17.06
C TYR A 268 -6.74 -1.99 -17.37
N PHE A 269 -5.96 -1.65 -16.34
CA PHE A 269 -4.53 -1.38 -16.48
C PHE A 269 -3.78 -2.60 -17.05
N TYR A 270 -4.02 -3.79 -16.50
CA TYR A 270 -3.42 -5.04 -17.01
C TYR A 270 -3.78 -5.28 -18.49
N GLN A 271 -5.06 -5.12 -18.86
CA GLN A 271 -5.52 -5.29 -20.24
C GLN A 271 -4.82 -4.32 -21.20
N CYS A 272 -4.69 -3.05 -20.80
CA CYS A 272 -3.97 -2.04 -21.58
C CYS A 272 -2.49 -2.40 -21.77
N LEU A 273 -1.79 -2.83 -20.72
CA LEU A 273 -0.40 -3.30 -20.82
C LEU A 273 -0.29 -4.52 -21.74
N HIS A 274 -1.20 -5.49 -21.58
CA HIS A 274 -1.18 -6.70 -22.38
C HIS A 274 -1.43 -6.42 -23.88
N ASN A 275 -2.26 -5.43 -24.19
CA ASN A 275 -2.44 -4.97 -25.56
C ASN A 275 -1.16 -4.35 -26.14
N VAL A 276 -0.40 -3.60 -25.37
CA VAL A 276 0.91 -3.11 -25.79
C VAL A 276 1.89 -4.28 -26.03
N TYR A 277 2.00 -5.22 -25.08
CA TYR A 277 2.88 -6.39 -25.21
C TYR A 277 2.58 -7.26 -26.45
N LYS A 278 1.34 -7.35 -26.88
CA LYS A 278 0.97 -8.03 -28.14
C LYS A 278 1.50 -7.33 -29.38
N THR A 279 1.76 -6.03 -29.33
CA THR A 279 2.27 -5.24 -30.47
C THR A 279 3.79 -5.18 -30.52
N VAL A 280 4.49 -5.56 -29.44
CA VAL A 280 5.95 -5.47 -29.30
C VAL A 280 6.48 -6.88 -29.08
N GLY A 281 7.14 -7.48 -30.03
CA GLY A 281 7.52 -8.91 -30.05
C GLY A 281 8.40 -9.44 -28.91
N LYS A 282 9.01 -8.58 -28.05
CA LYS A 282 9.81 -8.96 -26.88
C LYS A 282 9.52 -8.03 -25.70
N HIS A 283 9.31 -8.58 -24.50
CA HIS A 283 9.09 -7.83 -23.27
C HIS A 283 9.74 -8.53 -22.07
N THR A 284 9.94 -7.78 -20.97
CA THR A 284 10.54 -8.26 -19.71
C THR A 284 9.60 -9.09 -18.87
N SER A 285 10.13 -10.03 -18.08
CA SER A 285 9.37 -10.93 -17.19
C SER A 285 9.97 -10.97 -15.78
N PRO A 286 9.19 -11.05 -14.68
CA PRO A 286 9.67 -10.88 -13.31
C PRO A 286 10.10 -12.16 -12.56
N PRO A 287 10.89 -12.05 -11.44
CA PRO A 287 11.15 -13.06 -10.38
C PRO A 287 10.95 -12.57 -8.93
N VAL A 288 11.04 -13.26 -7.93
CA VAL A 288 10.98 -14.34 -6.94
C VAL A 288 11.55 -13.94 -5.54
N SER A 289 11.38 -14.62 -4.45
CA SER A 289 10.74 -14.57 -3.13
C SER A 289 11.51 -15.28 -1.97
N LEU A 290 11.24 -15.10 -0.71
CA LEU A 290 10.77 -15.72 0.55
C LEU A 290 11.71 -15.88 1.78
N VAL A 291 11.21 -15.67 2.95
CA VAL A 291 10.88 -15.99 4.36
C VAL A 291 11.92 -15.76 5.48
N GLY A 292 11.47 -15.30 6.69
CA GLY A 292 12.12 -15.39 8.02
C GLY A 292 11.73 -14.28 9.00
N GLN A 293 11.47 -14.58 10.26
CA GLN A 293 11.25 -13.60 11.34
C GLN A 293 12.55 -13.31 12.08
N ILE A 294 12.84 -12.03 12.36
CA ILE A 294 14.10 -11.57 12.95
C ILE A 294 13.81 -10.65 14.14
N PRO A 295 14.49 -10.77 15.30
CA PRO A 295 14.39 -9.83 16.40
C PRO A 295 15.11 -8.52 16.06
N TRP A 296 14.45 -7.38 16.23
CA TRP A 296 14.93 -6.04 15.92
C TRP A 296 15.26 -5.26 17.18
N ARG A 297 16.12 -4.23 17.06
CA ARG A 297 16.37 -3.24 18.11
C ARG A 297 15.19 -2.28 18.24
N ASP A 298 15.00 -1.74 19.45
CA ASP A 298 14.11 -0.61 19.70
C ASP A 298 14.94 0.57 20.17
N ASP A 299 15.08 1.60 19.32
CA ASP A 299 15.83 2.82 19.56
C ASP A 299 15.02 4.01 19.00
N GLU A 300 14.40 4.75 19.92
CA GLU A 300 13.47 5.82 19.54
C GLU A 300 14.20 7.06 19.01
N GLU A 301 15.39 7.39 19.52
CA GLU A 301 16.15 8.57 19.08
C GLU A 301 16.60 8.42 17.62
N LEU A 302 17.17 7.27 17.29
CA LEU A 302 17.57 6.94 15.91
C LEU A 302 16.37 6.84 14.97
N PHE A 303 15.24 6.32 15.46
CA PHE A 303 14.00 6.25 14.68
C PHE A 303 13.44 7.63 14.36
N VAL A 304 13.39 8.54 15.34
CA VAL A 304 12.91 9.91 15.15
C VAL A 304 13.82 10.67 14.17
N ALA A 305 15.15 10.51 14.29
CA ALA A 305 16.09 11.13 13.36
C ALA A 305 15.85 10.64 11.90
N TRP A 306 15.57 9.36 11.70
CA TRP A 306 15.24 8.81 10.40
C TRP A 306 13.89 9.34 9.90
N ARG A 307 12.85 9.32 10.71
CA ARG A 307 11.50 9.77 10.36
C ARG A 307 11.48 11.24 9.92
N GLU A 308 12.25 12.09 10.57
CA GLU A 308 12.28 13.53 10.34
C GLU A 308 13.34 13.98 9.31
N GLY A 309 14.07 13.05 8.72
CA GLY A 309 15.12 13.36 7.75
C GLY A 309 16.30 14.12 8.39
N ARG A 310 16.75 13.68 9.56
CA ARG A 310 17.83 14.27 10.35
C ARG A 310 18.93 13.25 10.71
N THR A 311 19.13 12.27 9.84
CA THR A 311 20.12 11.21 10.06
C THR A 311 21.56 11.69 9.85
N GLY A 312 21.74 12.84 9.22
CA GLY A 312 23.05 13.34 8.80
C GLY A 312 23.59 12.65 7.54
N TYR A 313 22.78 11.81 6.88
CA TYR A 313 23.03 11.24 5.56
C TYR A 313 22.15 11.94 4.53
N PRO A 314 22.68 12.88 3.72
CA PRO A 314 21.87 13.75 2.85
C PRO A 314 20.95 13.00 1.89
N TRP A 315 21.36 11.85 1.37
CA TRP A 315 20.52 11.02 0.51
C TRP A 315 19.28 10.47 1.24
N ILE A 316 19.46 9.95 2.44
CA ILE A 316 18.37 9.42 3.28
C ILE A 316 17.44 10.55 3.72
N ASP A 317 18.02 11.66 4.17
CA ASP A 317 17.29 12.81 4.69
C ASP A 317 16.45 13.48 3.60
N ALA A 318 17.00 13.66 2.40
CA ALA A 318 16.27 14.20 1.24
C ALA A 318 15.07 13.32 0.85
N ILE A 319 15.21 12.00 0.90
CA ILE A 319 14.10 11.08 0.61
C ILE A 319 13.00 11.19 1.68
N MET A 320 13.35 11.25 2.95
CA MET A 320 12.35 11.37 4.03
C MET A 320 11.65 12.73 4.01
N ILE A 321 12.35 13.79 3.64
CA ILE A 321 11.75 15.13 3.42
C ILE A 321 10.82 15.11 2.20
N GLN A 322 11.20 14.44 1.08
CA GLN A 322 10.29 14.24 -0.05
C GLN A 322 9.02 13.50 0.36
N LEU A 323 9.16 12.44 1.17
CA LEU A 323 8.01 11.70 1.68
C LEU A 323 7.06 12.61 2.45
N THR A 324 7.59 13.42 3.36
CA THR A 324 6.79 14.34 4.17
C THR A 324 6.12 15.42 3.32
N LYS A 325 6.85 16.04 2.39
CA LYS A 325 6.34 17.13 1.54
C LYS A 325 5.36 16.65 0.47
N TRP A 326 5.62 15.50 -0.17
CA TRP A 326 4.86 15.07 -1.35
C TRP A 326 3.97 13.83 -1.12
N GLY A 327 4.19 13.10 -0.02
CA GLY A 327 3.48 11.84 0.23
C GLY A 327 3.80 10.75 -0.80
N TRP A 328 4.84 10.92 -1.61
CA TRP A 328 5.25 9.96 -2.62
C TRP A 328 6.77 10.01 -2.85
N MET A 329 7.34 8.85 -3.16
CA MET A 329 8.73 8.70 -3.58
C MET A 329 8.89 7.48 -4.49
N HIS A 330 9.92 7.50 -5.30
CA HIS A 330 10.27 6.38 -6.19
C HIS A 330 10.55 5.10 -5.40
N HIS A 331 10.20 3.91 -5.94
CA HIS A 331 10.35 2.64 -5.22
C HIS A 331 11.80 2.35 -4.76
N LEU A 332 12.83 2.73 -5.53
CA LEU A 332 14.23 2.57 -5.10
C LEU A 332 14.60 3.51 -3.95
N ALA A 333 13.99 4.68 -3.85
CA ALA A 333 14.14 5.55 -2.69
C ALA A 333 13.53 4.90 -1.45
N ARG A 334 12.34 4.27 -1.56
CA ARG A 334 11.74 3.46 -0.48
C ARG A 334 12.67 2.34 -0.04
N HIS A 335 13.30 1.65 -0.98
CA HIS A 335 14.29 0.60 -0.67
C HIS A 335 15.49 1.15 0.11
N SER A 336 15.99 2.32 -0.27
CA SER A 336 17.15 2.95 0.38
C SER A 336 16.86 3.27 1.84
N VAL A 337 15.76 4.00 2.11
CA VAL A 337 15.44 4.42 3.49
C VAL A 337 14.95 3.28 4.37
N ALA A 338 14.24 2.29 3.80
CA ALA A 338 13.81 1.12 4.55
C ALA A 338 14.99 0.18 4.90
N CYS A 339 15.95 0.01 3.98
CA CYS A 339 17.18 -0.71 4.27
C CYS A 339 17.99 0.00 5.36
N PHE A 340 18.14 1.33 5.27
CA PHE A 340 18.85 2.12 6.28
C PHE A 340 18.23 1.98 7.66
N LEU A 341 16.91 2.10 7.79
CA LEU A 341 16.19 1.91 9.06
C LEU A 341 16.40 0.52 9.64
N THR A 342 16.32 -0.52 8.80
CA THR A 342 16.28 -1.91 9.25
C THR A 342 17.67 -2.56 9.20
N ARG A 343 17.92 -3.44 8.26
CA ARG A 343 19.10 -4.31 8.16
C ARG A 343 20.38 -3.63 7.65
N GLY A 344 20.28 -2.36 7.22
CA GLY A 344 21.43 -1.62 6.65
C GLY A 344 22.29 -0.93 7.67
N ASP A 345 21.68 -0.13 8.56
CA ASP A 345 22.39 0.80 9.43
C ASP A 345 21.82 0.88 10.86
N LEU A 346 20.49 1.07 11.05
CA LEU A 346 19.93 1.35 12.37
C LEU A 346 19.45 0.11 13.12
N PHE A 347 19.13 -0.96 12.42
CA PHE A 347 18.59 -2.23 12.95
C PHE A 347 17.31 -2.04 13.78
N ILE A 348 16.45 -1.10 13.37
CA ILE A 348 15.18 -0.78 14.02
C ILE A 348 14.05 -1.63 13.40
N HIS A 349 13.04 -1.96 14.23
CA HIS A 349 11.92 -2.80 13.86
C HIS A 349 11.17 -2.24 12.63
N TRP A 350 10.95 -3.08 11.63
CA TRP A 350 10.36 -2.70 10.35
C TRP A 350 8.92 -2.13 10.48
N GLU A 351 8.16 -2.53 11.52
CA GLU A 351 6.80 -2.03 11.74
C GLU A 351 6.77 -0.53 12.03
N LYS A 352 7.78 0.02 12.73
CA LYS A 352 7.90 1.48 12.93
C LYS A 352 7.99 2.22 11.59
N GLY A 353 8.79 1.72 10.66
CA GLY A 353 8.89 2.28 9.31
C GLY A 353 7.62 2.07 8.49
N ARG A 354 6.99 0.88 8.60
CA ARG A 354 5.69 0.58 7.99
C ARG A 354 4.64 1.62 8.40
N ASP A 355 4.55 1.95 9.68
CA ASP A 355 3.55 2.88 10.21
C ASP A 355 3.79 4.32 9.71
N VAL A 356 5.04 4.74 9.57
CA VAL A 356 5.38 6.02 8.93
C VAL A 356 4.92 6.03 7.47
N PHE A 357 5.19 4.98 6.71
CA PHE A 357 4.75 4.86 5.32
C PHE A 357 3.21 4.79 5.20
N GLU A 358 2.55 4.06 6.10
CA GLU A 358 1.09 3.97 6.15
C GLU A 358 0.43 5.35 6.32
N ARG A 359 1.03 6.22 7.11
CA ARG A 359 0.50 7.57 7.37
C ARG A 359 0.84 8.58 6.28
N LEU A 360 2.06 8.56 5.77
CA LEU A 360 2.59 9.60 4.90
C LEU A 360 2.37 9.31 3.41
N LEU A 361 2.47 8.05 2.97
CA LEU A 361 2.33 7.72 1.56
C LEU A 361 0.88 7.81 1.07
N ILE A 362 0.67 8.53 -0.02
CA ILE A 362 -0.63 8.62 -0.70
C ILE A 362 -1.05 7.29 -1.33
N ASP A 363 -0.11 6.44 -1.67
CA ASP A 363 -0.33 5.13 -2.27
C ASP A 363 -0.15 3.96 -1.29
N SER A 364 -0.12 4.21 0.02
CA SER A 364 0.00 3.14 1.00
C SER A 364 -1.22 2.23 1.00
N ASP A 365 -1.02 0.99 0.60
CA ASP A 365 -1.96 -0.12 0.75
C ASP A 365 -1.49 -1.01 1.89
N TRP A 366 -2.38 -1.37 2.80
CA TRP A 366 -2.02 -2.12 4.01
C TRP A 366 -1.26 -3.42 3.69
N ALA A 367 -1.76 -4.22 2.73
CA ALA A 367 -1.14 -5.49 2.38
C ALA A 367 0.20 -5.30 1.65
N ILE A 368 0.25 -4.36 0.70
CA ILE A 368 1.45 -4.05 -0.08
C ILE A 368 2.51 -3.42 0.82
N ASN A 369 2.13 -2.49 1.71
CA ASN A 369 3.04 -1.84 2.64
C ASN A 369 3.68 -2.87 3.57
N ASN A 370 2.88 -3.70 4.26
CA ASN A 370 3.40 -4.78 5.11
C ASN A 370 4.30 -5.75 4.32
N GLY A 371 3.85 -6.23 3.16
CA GLY A 371 4.62 -7.16 2.33
C GLY A 371 5.97 -6.59 1.87
N ASN A 372 6.03 -5.32 1.46
CA ASN A 372 7.27 -4.66 1.07
C ASN A 372 8.23 -4.44 2.25
N TRP A 373 7.73 -4.08 3.43
CA TRP A 373 8.56 -3.93 4.62
C TRP A 373 9.13 -5.27 5.09
N LEU A 374 8.34 -6.35 5.10
CA LEU A 374 8.80 -7.70 5.36
C LEU A 374 9.89 -8.14 4.37
N TRP A 375 9.73 -7.80 3.09
CA TRP A 375 10.72 -8.10 2.05
C TRP A 375 12.01 -7.29 2.22
N LEU A 376 11.91 -5.96 2.42
CA LEU A 376 13.07 -5.07 2.52
C LEU A 376 13.88 -5.28 3.81
N SER A 377 13.20 -5.61 4.90
CA SER A 377 13.86 -5.95 6.17
C SER A 377 14.48 -7.34 6.17
N CYS A 378 14.22 -8.17 5.16
CA CYS A 378 14.57 -9.59 5.14
C CYS A 378 13.90 -10.39 6.28
N SER A 379 12.76 -9.93 6.81
CA SER A 379 11.97 -10.66 7.79
C SER A 379 11.11 -11.75 7.14
N SER A 380 10.69 -11.52 5.88
CA SER A 380 9.98 -12.50 5.04
C SER A 380 10.19 -12.18 3.57
N PHE A 381 10.01 -13.18 2.69
CA PHE A 381 10.02 -13.04 1.23
C PHE A 381 11.36 -12.70 0.58
N PHE A 382 12.44 -12.47 1.33
CA PHE A 382 13.75 -12.13 0.79
C PHE A 382 14.87 -12.48 1.78
N TYR A 383 15.97 -13.13 1.32
CA TYR A 383 17.05 -13.64 2.18
C TYR A 383 18.42 -12.98 1.98
N GLN A 384 18.55 -12.10 0.97
CA GLN A 384 19.85 -11.51 0.66
C GLN A 384 20.15 -10.34 1.59
N TYR A 385 20.16 -10.57 2.91
CA TYR A 385 20.41 -9.55 3.92
C TYR A 385 21.79 -8.88 3.76
N ASN A 386 22.75 -9.55 3.11
CA ASN A 386 24.06 -8.98 2.80
C ASN A 386 24.02 -7.86 1.75
N ARG A 387 22.94 -7.75 0.95
CA ARG A 387 22.76 -6.72 -0.07
C ARG A 387 22.25 -5.42 0.57
N ILE A 388 23.16 -4.60 1.09
CA ILE A 388 22.87 -3.32 1.72
C ILE A 388 22.92 -2.19 0.70
N TYR A 389 21.97 -1.26 0.76
CA TYR A 389 21.97 -0.02 -0.01
C TYR A 389 22.76 1.02 0.77
N SER A 390 24.01 1.30 0.35
CA SER A 390 24.83 2.33 1.00
C SER A 390 24.15 3.70 0.91
N PRO A 391 24.01 4.43 2.03
CA PRO A 391 23.39 5.75 2.05
C PRO A 391 24.22 6.82 1.31
N ILE A 392 25.40 6.47 0.86
CA ILE A 392 26.34 7.35 0.14
C ILE A 392 26.42 6.94 -1.34
N SER A 393 26.97 5.75 -1.63
CA SER A 393 27.28 5.34 -3.00
C SER A 393 26.03 5.09 -3.84
N PHE A 394 24.91 4.70 -3.22
CA PHE A 394 23.66 4.50 -3.95
C PHE A 394 23.11 5.83 -4.49
N GLY A 395 23.13 6.90 -3.68
CA GLY A 395 22.74 8.25 -4.12
C GLY A 395 23.68 8.79 -5.18
N LYS A 396 25.01 8.71 -4.98
CA LYS A 396 26.03 9.14 -5.97
C LYS A 396 25.84 8.52 -7.34
N LYS A 397 25.31 7.29 -7.43
CA LYS A 397 25.07 6.59 -8.69
C LYS A 397 23.95 7.25 -9.52
N TYR A 398 22.90 7.76 -8.90
CA TYR A 398 21.71 8.26 -9.59
C TYR A 398 21.67 9.79 -9.67
N ASP A 399 22.26 10.49 -8.72
CA ASP A 399 22.32 11.95 -8.63
C ASP A 399 23.76 12.41 -8.32
N PRO A 400 24.71 12.23 -9.26
CA PRO A 400 26.13 12.49 -9.02
C PRO A 400 26.45 13.95 -8.70
N ASP A 401 25.60 14.88 -9.11
CA ASP A 401 25.77 16.31 -8.84
C ASP A 401 25.03 16.79 -7.57
N GLY A 402 24.19 15.94 -6.96
CA GLY A 402 23.46 16.25 -5.73
C GLY A 402 22.28 17.20 -5.93
N ASN A 403 21.68 17.24 -7.12
CA ASN A 403 20.56 18.13 -7.42
C ASN A 403 19.30 17.76 -6.65
N TYR A 404 19.06 16.47 -6.49
CA TYR A 404 17.96 15.94 -5.67
C TYR A 404 18.13 16.33 -4.21
N ILE A 405 19.36 16.19 -3.66
CA ILE A 405 19.67 16.60 -2.29
C ILE A 405 19.45 18.10 -2.13
N ARG A 406 19.96 18.94 -3.03
CA ARG A 406 19.82 20.41 -2.96
C ARG A 406 18.36 20.85 -3.00
N HIS A 407 17.53 20.16 -3.75
CA HIS A 407 16.10 20.48 -3.85
C HIS A 407 15.37 20.23 -2.51
N PHE A 408 15.57 19.07 -1.91
CA PHE A 408 14.85 18.70 -0.68
C PHE A 408 15.56 19.16 0.61
N LEU A 409 16.85 19.46 0.54
CA LEU A 409 17.67 20.00 1.64
C LEU A 409 18.32 21.33 1.25
N PRO A 410 17.56 22.44 1.19
CA PRO A 410 18.11 23.75 0.79
C PRO A 410 19.29 24.23 1.63
N VAL A 411 19.42 23.77 2.87
CA VAL A 411 20.57 24.04 3.74
C VAL A 411 21.90 23.58 3.14
N LEU A 412 21.88 22.57 2.25
CA LEU A 412 23.05 22.06 1.55
C LEU A 412 23.21 22.61 0.12
N LYS A 413 22.43 23.61 -0.29
CA LYS A 413 22.39 24.14 -1.68
C LYS A 413 23.76 24.57 -2.21
N ASP A 414 24.56 25.20 -1.36
CA ASP A 414 25.87 25.76 -1.71
C ASP A 414 27.04 24.81 -1.39
N MET A 415 26.75 23.60 -0.87
CA MET A 415 27.77 22.59 -0.58
C MET A 415 28.35 22.07 -1.91
N PRO A 416 29.70 22.07 -2.09
CA PRO A 416 30.31 21.52 -3.30
C PRO A 416 29.95 20.05 -3.52
N LYS A 417 29.86 19.63 -4.79
CA LYS A 417 29.40 18.30 -5.16
C LYS A 417 30.28 17.16 -4.61
N GLU A 418 31.56 17.44 -4.38
CA GLU A 418 32.53 16.51 -3.79
C GLU A 418 32.13 16.10 -2.37
N TYR A 419 31.46 17.00 -1.65
CA TYR A 419 31.08 16.81 -0.24
C TYR A 419 29.56 16.62 -0.04
N ILE A 420 28.72 16.81 -1.06
CA ILE A 420 27.24 16.84 -0.92
C ILE A 420 26.68 15.56 -0.30
N TYR A 421 27.30 14.40 -0.51
CA TYR A 421 26.91 13.12 0.05
C TYR A 421 27.55 12.79 1.39
N GLU A 422 28.68 13.46 1.69
CA GLU A 422 29.50 13.25 2.89
C GLU A 422 29.94 14.61 3.46
N PRO A 423 28.99 15.51 3.82
CA PRO A 423 29.32 16.89 4.18
C PRO A 423 30.20 17.01 5.43
N TRP A 424 30.23 15.97 6.27
CA TRP A 424 31.13 15.89 7.43
C TRP A 424 32.63 15.76 7.05
N THR A 425 32.93 15.43 5.80
CA THR A 425 34.33 15.35 5.30
C THR A 425 34.82 16.71 4.78
N ALA A 426 33.92 17.67 4.56
CA ALA A 426 34.28 18.99 4.09
C ALA A 426 35.10 19.76 5.14
N PRO A 427 36.23 20.39 4.75
CA PRO A 427 36.96 21.28 5.67
C PRO A 427 36.06 22.40 6.18
N LEU A 428 36.31 22.91 7.41
CA LEU A 428 35.49 23.94 8.02
C LEU A 428 35.43 25.22 7.18
N SER A 429 36.49 25.56 6.42
CA SER A 429 36.51 26.68 5.48
C SER A 429 35.48 26.50 4.35
N VAL A 430 35.32 25.28 3.83
CA VAL A 430 34.31 24.93 2.81
C VAL A 430 32.92 25.00 3.41
N GLN A 431 32.71 24.44 4.60
CA GLN A 431 31.42 24.50 5.31
C GLN A 431 30.98 25.94 5.58
N LYS A 432 31.90 26.82 6.00
CA LYS A 432 31.64 28.25 6.20
C LYS A 432 31.26 28.92 4.89
N LYS A 433 31.98 28.66 3.79
CA LYS A 433 31.68 29.22 2.46
C LYS A 433 30.32 28.75 1.93
N ALA A 434 29.92 27.52 2.23
CA ALA A 434 28.62 26.95 1.89
C ALA A 434 27.48 27.38 2.84
N ASN A 435 27.75 28.22 3.84
CA ASN A 435 26.82 28.59 4.90
C ASN A 435 26.13 27.40 5.58
N CYS A 436 26.85 26.31 5.74
CA CYS A 436 26.34 25.07 6.34
C CYS A 436 27.41 24.40 7.20
N ILE A 437 27.34 24.58 8.50
CA ILE A 437 28.23 23.97 9.49
C ILE A 437 27.61 22.66 9.98
N ILE A 438 28.32 21.57 9.78
CA ILE A 438 27.83 20.24 10.19
C ILE A 438 27.85 20.12 11.72
N GLY A 439 26.72 19.75 12.27
CA GLY A 439 26.45 19.71 13.72
C GLY A 439 25.83 20.98 14.27
N LYS A 440 25.63 22.01 13.43
CA LYS A 440 24.92 23.26 13.77
C LYS A 440 23.75 23.50 12.81
N ASP A 441 24.04 23.66 11.53
CA ASP A 441 23.06 24.00 10.49
C ASP A 441 22.50 22.74 9.82
N TYR A 442 23.29 21.68 9.74
CA TYR A 442 22.89 20.34 9.29
C TYR A 442 23.40 19.29 10.31
N PRO A 443 22.63 18.24 10.63
CA PRO A 443 22.98 17.29 11.68
C PRO A 443 24.26 16.50 11.36
N LYS A 444 24.96 16.07 12.44
CA LYS A 444 26.00 15.05 12.33
C LYS A 444 25.36 13.72 12.01
N ARG A 445 26.08 12.84 11.33
CA ARG A 445 25.61 11.47 11.07
C ARG A 445 25.34 10.71 12.36
N VAL A 446 24.17 10.10 12.48
CA VAL A 446 23.71 9.38 13.68
C VAL A 446 24.47 8.06 13.92
N VAL A 447 25.00 7.46 12.85
CA VAL A 447 25.83 6.24 12.88
C VAL A 447 26.96 6.36 11.86
N VAL A 448 27.97 5.51 11.99
CA VAL A 448 29.03 5.32 10.97
C VAL A 448 28.67 4.11 10.12
N HIS A 449 28.31 4.32 8.85
CA HIS A 449 27.78 3.29 7.93
C HIS A 449 28.63 2.00 7.92
N ASP A 450 29.94 2.12 7.78
CA ASP A 450 30.84 0.97 7.70
C ASP A 450 30.81 0.08 8.95
N THR A 451 30.66 0.68 10.13
CA THR A 451 30.54 -0.02 11.40
C THR A 451 29.11 -0.57 11.57
N ALA A 452 28.11 0.29 11.44
CA ALA A 452 26.71 -0.05 11.62
C ALA A 452 26.26 -1.17 10.67
N SER A 453 26.66 -1.11 9.40
CA SER A 453 26.31 -2.14 8.42
C SER A 453 26.98 -3.50 8.67
N LYS A 454 28.16 -3.53 9.30
CA LYS A 454 28.80 -4.78 9.75
C LYS A 454 28.06 -5.37 10.95
N GLU A 455 27.69 -4.54 11.91
CA GLU A 455 26.90 -4.97 13.08
C GLU A 455 25.53 -5.49 12.67
N CYS A 456 24.82 -4.79 11.77
CA CYS A 456 23.55 -5.25 11.24
C CYS A 456 23.69 -6.62 10.55
N ARG A 457 24.71 -6.80 9.70
CA ARG A 457 24.94 -8.10 9.04
C ARG A 457 25.23 -9.22 10.04
N LYS A 458 25.98 -8.94 11.10
CA LYS A 458 26.25 -9.90 12.17
C LYS A 458 24.96 -10.28 12.90
N ALA A 459 24.16 -9.30 13.32
CA ALA A 459 22.88 -9.52 13.99
C ALA A 459 21.88 -10.30 13.11
N MET A 460 21.85 -10.01 11.80
CA MET A 460 21.04 -10.77 10.85
C MET A 460 21.49 -12.23 10.73
N ALA A 461 22.81 -12.47 10.64
CA ALA A 461 23.34 -13.84 10.56
C ALA A 461 23.02 -14.64 11.82
N GLU A 462 23.13 -14.03 12.99
CA GLU A 462 22.80 -14.64 14.29
C GLU A 462 21.29 -15.01 14.36
N ALA A 463 20.41 -14.09 13.93
CA ALA A 463 18.97 -14.31 13.90
C ALA A 463 18.59 -15.47 12.97
N TYR A 464 19.15 -15.52 11.76
CA TYR A 464 18.92 -16.65 10.83
C TYR A 464 19.45 -17.97 11.36
N ALA A 465 20.57 -17.99 12.09
CA ALA A 465 21.10 -19.21 12.71
C ALA A 465 20.17 -19.74 13.81
N LEU A 466 19.56 -18.85 14.60
CA LEU A 466 18.56 -19.22 15.63
C LEU A 466 17.27 -19.77 15.02
N ASP A 467 16.80 -19.21 13.93
CA ASP A 467 15.59 -19.64 13.21
C ASP A 467 15.76 -21.07 12.66
N HIS A 468 16.90 -21.38 12.05
CA HIS A 468 17.24 -22.72 11.58
C HIS A 468 17.34 -23.76 12.72
N LEU A 469 17.72 -23.35 13.94
CA LEU A 469 17.70 -24.22 15.12
C LEU A 469 16.26 -24.47 15.60
N GLY A 470 15.38 -23.45 15.56
CA GLY A 470 13.96 -23.56 15.89
C GLY A 470 13.21 -24.49 14.94
N ASP A 471 13.40 -24.34 13.63
CA ASP A 471 12.79 -25.20 12.61
C ASP A 471 13.21 -26.68 12.73
N ASN A 472 14.48 -26.93 13.10
CA ASN A 472 15.00 -28.29 13.33
C ASN A 472 14.43 -28.92 14.60
N LEU A 473 14.12 -28.14 15.64
CA LEU A 473 13.47 -28.62 16.86
C LEU A 473 11.97 -28.86 16.62
N ALA A 474 11.27 -27.93 15.98
CA ALA A 474 9.86 -28.08 15.64
C ALA A 474 9.61 -29.24 14.68
N SER A 475 10.45 -29.43 13.67
CA SER A 475 10.35 -30.59 12.76
C SER A 475 10.64 -31.92 13.45
N LYS A 476 11.54 -31.95 14.44
CA LYS A 476 11.75 -33.17 15.27
C LYS A 476 10.56 -33.44 16.18
N GLU A 477 9.93 -32.45 16.78
CA GLU A 477 8.75 -32.64 17.62
C GLU A 477 7.54 -33.10 16.79
N ILE A 478 7.33 -32.53 15.60
CA ILE A 478 6.27 -32.94 14.66
C ILE A 478 6.51 -34.40 14.19
N SER A 479 7.74 -34.76 13.86
CA SER A 479 8.08 -36.13 13.44
C SER A 479 7.89 -37.16 14.58
N ASN A 480 8.23 -36.76 15.82
CA ASN A 480 8.00 -37.57 16.99
C ASN A 480 6.51 -37.69 17.35
N GLY A 481 5.73 -36.61 17.20
CA GLY A 481 4.28 -36.63 17.38
C GLY A 481 3.55 -37.48 16.33
N LEU A 482 4.00 -37.45 15.08
CA LEU A 482 3.49 -38.32 14.01
C LEU A 482 3.87 -39.81 14.22
N ARG A 483 5.07 -40.10 14.70
CA ARG A 483 5.47 -41.48 15.06
C ARG A 483 4.61 -42.02 16.21
N ARG A 484 4.41 -41.28 17.29
CA ARG A 484 3.53 -41.69 18.40
C ARG A 484 2.12 -41.96 17.92
N LYS A 485 1.51 -41.12 17.09
CA LYS A 485 0.17 -41.32 16.51
C LYS A 485 0.09 -42.58 15.61
N LEU A 486 1.15 -42.91 14.88
CA LEU A 486 1.24 -44.11 14.04
C LEU A 486 1.41 -45.36 14.87
N ASP A 487 2.14 -45.29 15.96
CA ASP A 487 2.33 -46.41 16.90
C ASP A 487 1.05 -46.67 17.71
N ASP A 488 0.33 -45.63 18.15
CA ASP A 488 -0.98 -45.73 18.77
C ASP A 488 -2.04 -46.33 17.83
N GLN A 489 -2.01 -45.97 16.54
CA GLN A 489 -2.89 -46.57 15.53
C GLN A 489 -2.54 -48.01 15.19
N LYS A 490 -1.28 -48.45 15.35
CA LYS A 490 -0.88 -49.83 15.20
C LYS A 490 -1.26 -50.66 16.43
N ALA A 491 -1.17 -50.09 17.63
CA ALA A 491 -1.56 -50.72 18.87
C ALA A 491 -3.09 -50.91 18.99
N SER A 492 -3.89 -50.06 18.35
CA SER A 492 -5.36 -50.14 18.36
C SER A 492 -5.96 -51.01 17.25
N ARG A 493 -5.16 -51.66 16.39
CA ARG A 493 -5.67 -52.65 15.43
C ARG A 493 -5.75 -54.04 16.09
N PRO A 494 -6.96 -54.64 16.20
CA PRO A 494 -7.08 -56.02 16.71
C PRO A 494 -6.27 -56.98 15.83
N SER A 495 -5.54 -57.89 16.47
CA SER A 495 -4.72 -58.85 15.75
C SER A 495 -5.60 -59.72 14.84
N CYS A 496 -5.07 -60.09 13.67
CA CYS A 496 -5.76 -60.87 12.64
C CYS A 496 -6.25 -62.27 13.13
N LEU A 497 -5.93 -62.66 14.36
CA LEU A 497 -6.36 -63.94 15.04
C LEU A 497 -7.73 -63.79 15.72
N GLU A 498 -8.19 -62.59 16.08
CA GLU A 498 -9.53 -62.39 16.68
C GLU A 498 -10.66 -62.35 15.66
N GLN A 499 -10.39 -61.99 14.44
CA GLN A 499 -11.41 -61.90 13.36
C GLN A 499 -11.86 -63.25 12.82
N ARG A 500 -11.19 -64.35 13.18
CA ARG A 500 -11.61 -65.72 12.80
C ARG A 500 -12.57 -66.40 13.79
N LYS A 501 -12.83 -65.79 14.96
CA LYS A 501 -13.76 -66.41 15.97
C LYS A 501 -15.20 -65.90 15.90
N ILE A 502 -15.54 -64.98 15.04
CA ILE A 502 -16.91 -64.37 14.92
C ILE A 502 -17.68 -64.95 13.71
N ARG A 503 -17.21 -65.98 13.05
CA ARG A 503 -17.90 -66.60 11.90
C ARG A 503 -18.37 -68.05 12.07
N ILE A 504 -18.53 -68.48 13.29
CA ILE A 504 -19.22 -69.80 13.60
C ILE A 504 -20.04 -69.66 14.89
N LYS A 505 -21.27 -69.13 14.74
CA LYS A 505 -22.49 -69.45 15.42
C LYS A 505 -23.67 -68.82 14.77
#